data_c768caba01826e7073c43e8bb8e5f53c
#
_entry.id   c768caba01826e7073c43e8bb8e5f53c
#
_cell.length_a   1.000
_cell.length_b   1.000
_cell.length_c   1.000
_cell.angle_alpha   90.00
_cell.angle_beta   90.00
_cell.angle_gamma   90.00
#
_symmetry.space_group_name_H-M   'P 1'
#
loop_
_entity.id
_entity.type
_entity.pdbx_description
1 polymer ?
#
loop_
_entity_poly.entity_id
_entity_poly.type
_entity_poly.pdbx_seq_one_letter_code
_entity_poly.pdbx_strand_id
1 'polypeptide(L)'
;MPPRWLPRVLTRIRNLAAEGSVRFTYKALRELAELAMGLDEEDGCDMLAELTVDDFAQRLVSARTGEWMYVFKPIVASTQLYVKVVIRANCVVISLHEDEVPDGR
;
A
#
# COMPACT_ATOMS: atom_id res chain seq x y z
N MET A 1 5.19 -7.40 -18.31
CA MET A 1 6.41 -6.68 -17.97
C MET A 1 6.07 -5.50 -17.09
N PRO A 2 6.68 -5.33 -15.94
CA PRO A 2 6.35 -4.19 -15.08
C PRO A 2 6.81 -2.88 -15.70
N PRO A 3 6.18 -1.76 -15.32
CA PRO A 3 6.60 -0.46 -15.80
C PRO A 3 8.04 -0.16 -15.41
N ARG A 4 8.74 0.59 -16.26
CA ARG A 4 10.16 0.87 -16.02
C ARG A 4 10.40 1.70 -14.76
N TRP A 5 9.43 2.51 -14.36
CA TRP A 5 9.57 3.34 -13.16
C TRP A 5 9.31 2.56 -11.87
N LEU A 6 8.67 1.39 -11.95
CA LEU A 6 8.22 0.67 -10.76
C LEU A 6 9.36 0.23 -9.83
N PRO A 7 10.47 -0.32 -10.33
CA PRO A 7 11.52 -0.74 -9.38
C PRO A 7 12.02 0.40 -8.50
N ARG A 8 12.15 1.61 -9.06
CA ARG A 8 12.63 2.76 -8.29
C ARG A 8 11.61 3.18 -7.23
N VAL A 9 10.34 3.21 -7.61
CA VAL A 9 9.26 3.56 -6.69
C VAL A 9 9.18 2.53 -5.57
N LEU A 10 9.25 1.26 -5.93
CA LEU A 10 9.17 0.18 -4.97
C LEU A 10 10.32 0.23 -3.98
N THR A 11 11.53 0.48 -4.46
CA THR A 11 12.69 0.62 -3.59
C THR A 11 12.47 1.77 -2.60
N ARG A 12 11.93 2.88 -3.07
CA ARG A 12 11.66 4.03 -2.20
C ARG A 12 10.65 3.67 -1.12
N ILE A 13 9.55 3.02 -1.48
CA ILE A 13 8.53 2.62 -0.52
C ILE A 13 9.14 1.67 0.52
N ARG A 14 9.90 0.68 0.06
CA ARG A 14 10.46 -0.32 0.96
C ARG A 14 11.47 0.30 1.92
N ASN A 15 12.27 1.24 1.44
CA ASN A 15 13.25 1.90 2.29
C ASN A 15 12.58 2.78 3.33
N LEU A 16 11.57 3.54 2.92
CA LEU A 16 10.82 4.37 3.87
C LEU A 16 10.17 3.51 4.93
N ALA A 17 9.61 2.37 4.54
CA ALA A 17 8.96 1.48 5.49
C ALA A 17 9.97 0.86 6.44
N ALA A 18 11.14 0.48 5.93
CA ALA A 18 12.17 -0.11 6.78
C ALA A 18 12.71 0.91 7.80
N GLU A 19 12.65 2.19 7.45
CA GLU A 19 13.10 3.24 8.36
C GLU A 19 11.99 3.67 9.31
N GLY A 20 10.80 3.12 9.18
CA GLY A 20 9.65 3.55 9.97
C GLY A 20 9.07 4.87 9.53
N SER A 21 9.43 5.34 8.33
CA SER A 21 8.97 6.63 7.84
C SER A 21 7.67 6.46 7.06
N VAL A 22 6.64 6.04 7.77
CA VAL A 22 5.33 5.75 7.20
C VAL A 22 4.26 6.47 8.03
N ARG A 23 3.31 7.06 7.34
CA ARG A 23 2.15 7.68 8.00
C ARG A 23 0.89 7.04 7.46
N PHE A 24 -0.09 6.86 8.34
CA PHE A 24 -1.39 6.33 7.95
C PHE A 24 -2.42 7.43 8.11
N THR A 25 -3.27 7.62 7.11
CA THR A 25 -4.39 8.55 7.26
C THR A 25 -5.40 7.97 8.26
N TYR A 26 -6.30 8.81 8.77
CA TYR A 26 -7.35 8.31 9.66
C TYR A 26 -8.18 7.22 8.98
N LYS A 27 -8.47 7.40 7.69
CA LYS A 27 -9.21 6.41 6.93
C LYS A 27 -8.46 5.09 6.91
N ALA A 28 -7.16 5.14 6.63
CA ALA A 28 -6.34 3.93 6.58
C ALA A 28 -6.25 3.25 7.96
N LEU A 29 -6.15 4.03 9.02
CA LEU A 29 -6.12 3.47 10.37
C LEU A 29 -7.42 2.75 10.71
N ARG A 30 -8.56 3.35 10.33
CA ARG A 30 -9.83 2.70 10.56
C ARG A 30 -9.96 1.42 9.76
N GLU A 31 -9.51 1.46 8.50
CA GLU A 31 -9.57 0.28 7.66
C GLU A 31 -8.69 -0.83 8.21
N LEU A 32 -7.51 -0.47 8.72
CA LEU A 32 -6.60 -1.44 9.30
C LEU A 32 -7.24 -2.12 10.51
N ALA A 33 -7.90 -1.33 11.36
CA ALA A 33 -8.58 -1.88 12.52
C ALA A 33 -9.74 -2.78 12.13
N GLU A 34 -10.41 -2.46 11.01
CA GLU A 34 -11.56 -3.23 10.56
C GLU A 34 -11.19 -4.53 9.87
N LEU A 35 -9.91 -4.72 9.56
CA LEU A 35 -9.50 -5.95 8.88
C LEU A 35 -9.72 -7.17 9.74
N ALA A 36 -9.81 -7.02 11.05
CA ALA A 36 -10.00 -8.14 11.97
C ALA A 36 -8.89 -9.18 11.85
N MET A 37 -7.71 -8.76 11.47
CA MET A 37 -6.56 -9.63 11.32
C MET A 37 -5.55 -9.43 12.44
N GLY A 38 -5.85 -8.54 13.38
CA GLY A 38 -4.93 -8.26 14.47
C GLY A 38 -3.67 -7.50 14.05
N LEU A 39 -3.73 -6.80 12.91
CA LEU A 39 -2.58 -6.05 12.42
C LEU A 39 -2.57 -4.65 12.99
N ASP A 40 -1.38 -4.15 13.33
CA ASP A 40 -1.21 -2.78 13.78
C ASP A 40 -0.36 -2.02 12.76
N GLU A 41 0.01 -0.78 13.10
CA GLU A 41 0.77 0.07 12.17
C GLU A 41 2.15 -0.51 11.88
N GLU A 42 2.76 -1.15 12.86
CA GLU A 42 4.06 -1.75 12.67
C GLU A 42 3.96 -2.90 11.67
N ASP A 43 2.92 -3.70 11.77
CA ASP A 43 2.67 -4.77 10.80
C ASP A 43 2.47 -4.20 9.41
N GLY A 44 1.81 -3.05 9.31
CA GLY A 44 1.63 -2.36 8.04
C GLY A 44 2.96 -1.91 7.45
N CYS A 45 3.86 -1.41 8.27
CA CYS A 45 5.19 -1.04 7.82
C CYS A 45 5.97 -2.26 7.34
N ASP A 46 5.88 -3.37 8.06
CA ASP A 46 6.55 -4.60 7.66
C ASP A 46 6.02 -5.09 6.32
N MET A 47 4.72 -5.01 6.12
CA MET A 47 4.11 -5.41 4.86
C MET A 47 4.65 -4.56 3.71
N LEU A 48 4.73 -3.24 3.91
CA LEU A 48 5.25 -2.34 2.87
C LEU A 48 6.72 -2.63 2.58
N ALA A 49 7.50 -2.97 3.59
CA ALA A 49 8.91 -3.27 3.41
C ALA A 49 9.13 -4.56 2.63
N GLU A 50 8.10 -5.41 2.54
CA GLU A 50 8.19 -6.66 1.84
C GLU A 50 7.47 -6.70 0.49
N LEU A 51 6.95 -5.56 0.04
CA LEU A 51 6.26 -5.52 -1.25
C LEU A 51 7.20 -5.91 -2.38
N THR A 52 6.64 -6.59 -3.37
CA THR A 52 7.40 -6.99 -4.55
C THR A 52 6.72 -6.46 -5.80
N VAL A 53 7.42 -6.59 -6.93
CA VAL A 53 6.89 -6.16 -8.20
C VAL A 53 5.58 -6.87 -8.52
N ASP A 54 5.45 -8.12 -8.09
CA ASP A 54 4.24 -8.89 -8.37
C ASP A 54 3.03 -8.38 -7.61
N ASP A 55 3.24 -7.62 -6.55
CA ASP A 55 2.12 -7.07 -5.78
C ASP A 55 1.54 -5.81 -6.42
N PHE A 56 2.25 -5.22 -7.39
CA PHE A 56 1.80 -3.97 -7.99
C PHE A 56 0.53 -4.18 -8.81
N ALA A 57 -0.45 -3.29 -8.63
CA ALA A 57 -1.69 -3.35 -9.38
C ALA A 57 -1.83 -2.20 -10.36
N GLN A 58 -1.70 -0.97 -9.91
CA GLN A 58 -1.89 0.18 -10.82
C GLN A 58 -1.37 1.46 -10.18
N ARG A 59 -1.21 2.46 -11.04
CA ARG A 59 -0.84 3.81 -10.62
C ARG A 59 -1.98 4.75 -11.05
N LEU A 60 -2.36 5.63 -10.14
CA LEU A 60 -3.46 6.55 -10.36
C LEU A 60 -2.99 7.97 -10.07
N VAL A 61 -3.70 8.96 -10.62
CA VAL A 61 -3.43 10.36 -10.31
C VAL A 61 -4.53 10.85 -9.38
N SER A 62 -4.14 11.47 -8.26
CA SER A 62 -5.11 12.05 -7.35
C SER A 62 -5.79 13.25 -8.02
N ALA A 63 -7.11 13.24 -8.07
CA ALA A 63 -7.85 14.34 -8.64
C ALA A 63 -7.72 15.61 -7.78
N ARG A 64 -7.41 15.43 -6.49
CA ARG A 64 -7.30 16.57 -5.57
C ARG A 64 -5.94 17.22 -5.60
N THR A 65 -4.88 16.43 -5.66
CA THR A 65 -3.53 16.95 -5.48
C THR A 65 -2.65 16.82 -6.69
N GLY A 66 -3.04 16.00 -7.67
CA GLY A 66 -2.21 15.73 -8.84
C GLY A 66 -1.07 14.76 -8.55
N GLU A 67 -0.99 14.25 -7.35
CA GLU A 67 0.08 13.32 -7.00
C GLU A 67 -0.20 11.92 -7.56
N TRP A 68 0.89 11.18 -7.81
CA TRP A 68 0.74 9.78 -8.16
C TRP A 68 0.39 8.97 -6.90
N MET A 69 -0.58 8.07 -7.06
CA MET A 69 -0.94 7.12 -6.01
C MET A 69 -0.64 5.73 -6.55
N TYR A 70 0.00 4.91 -5.74
CA TYR A 70 0.42 3.57 -6.15
C TYR A 70 -0.40 2.54 -5.40
N VAL A 71 -0.98 1.60 -6.14
CA VAL A 71 -1.84 0.56 -5.57
C VAL A 71 -1.14 -0.78 -5.66
N PHE A 72 -1.05 -1.46 -4.54
CA PHE A 72 -0.49 -2.79 -4.46
C PHE A 72 -1.52 -3.73 -3.83
N LYS A 73 -1.47 -4.99 -4.22
CA LYS A 73 -2.41 -6.00 -3.72
C LYS A 73 -1.66 -7.21 -3.17
N PRO A 74 -0.94 -7.02 -2.06
CA PRO A 74 -0.20 -8.14 -1.46
C PRO A 74 -1.15 -9.13 -0.80
N ILE A 75 -0.68 -10.37 -0.65
CA ILE A 75 -1.41 -11.39 0.07
C ILE A 75 -0.76 -11.54 1.43
N VAL A 76 -1.55 -11.32 2.49
CA VAL A 76 -1.07 -11.41 3.85
C VAL A 76 -1.99 -12.40 4.58
N ALA A 77 -1.42 -13.47 5.14
CA ALA A 77 -2.18 -14.49 5.85
C ALA A 77 -3.35 -14.99 5.01
N SER A 78 -3.08 -15.27 3.74
CA SER A 78 -4.06 -15.81 2.78
C SER A 78 -5.18 -14.82 2.41
N THR A 79 -5.05 -13.56 2.79
CA THR A 79 -6.03 -12.54 2.44
C THR A 79 -5.37 -11.53 1.50
N GLN A 80 -5.98 -11.28 0.36
CA GLN A 80 -5.46 -10.27 -0.55
C GLN A 80 -5.92 -8.90 -0.09
N LEU A 81 -4.97 -8.00 0.09
CA LEU A 81 -5.26 -6.65 0.56
C LEU A 81 -5.16 -5.65 -0.58
N TYR A 82 -5.82 -4.51 -0.40
CA TYR A 82 -5.73 -3.36 -1.29
C TYR A 82 -5.01 -2.26 -0.52
N VAL A 83 -3.85 -1.85 -1.00
CA VAL A 83 -3.03 -0.86 -0.32
C VAL A 83 -2.73 0.26 -1.29
N LYS A 84 -3.09 1.48 -0.93
CA LYS A 84 -2.84 2.65 -1.78
C LYS A 84 -1.97 3.63 -1.02
N VAL A 85 -0.87 4.05 -1.63
CA VAL A 85 0.08 4.94 -0.98
C VAL A 85 0.45 6.13 -1.88
N VAL A 86 0.89 7.20 -1.23
CA VAL A 86 1.49 8.35 -1.88
C VAL A 86 2.89 8.50 -1.28
N ILE A 87 3.87 8.85 -2.10
CA ILE A 87 5.22 9.06 -1.62
C ILE A 87 5.48 10.54 -1.48
N ARG A 88 5.86 10.96 -0.28
CA ARG A 88 6.23 12.32 0.02
C ARG A 88 7.57 12.25 0.75
N ALA A 89 7.77 13.08 1.78
CA ALA A 89 8.93 12.89 2.64
C ALA A 89 8.87 11.53 3.34
N ASN A 90 7.65 11.03 3.55
CA ASN A 90 7.44 9.68 4.04
C ASN A 90 6.45 8.97 3.13
N CYS A 91 6.24 7.69 3.34
CA CYS A 91 5.23 6.92 2.62
C CYS A 91 3.91 7.11 3.35
N VAL A 92 2.90 7.66 2.68
CA VAL A 92 1.60 7.92 3.30
C VAL A 92 0.61 6.86 2.81
N VAL A 93 0.10 6.05 3.73
CA VAL A 93 -0.88 5.02 3.40
C VAL A 93 -2.26 5.67 3.43
N ILE A 94 -2.91 5.70 2.26
CA ILE A 94 -4.22 6.32 2.11
C ILE A 94 -5.33 5.30 2.29
N SER A 95 -5.12 4.07 1.83
CA SER A 95 -6.12 3.00 1.95
C SER A 95 -5.42 1.70 2.29
N LEU A 96 -6.04 0.91 3.15
CA LEU A 96 -5.52 -0.41 3.48
C LEU A 96 -6.70 -1.27 3.94
N HIS A 97 -7.26 -2.05 3.03
CA HIS A 97 -8.42 -2.88 3.35
C HIS A 97 -8.36 -4.15 2.52
N GLU A 98 -9.27 -5.06 2.77
CA GLU A 98 -9.33 -6.27 1.99
C GLU A 98 -9.72 -5.92 0.56
N ASP A 99 -9.07 -6.58 -0.40
CA ASP A 99 -9.36 -6.29 -1.80
C ASP A 99 -10.71 -6.86 -2.16
N GLU A 100 -11.60 -5.97 -2.59
CA GLU A 100 -12.94 -6.39 -2.95
C GLU A 100 -12.97 -6.67 -4.42
N VAL A 101 -12.34 -7.75 -4.83
CA VAL A 101 -12.34 -8.13 -6.21
C VAL A 101 -13.74 -8.47 -6.63
N PRO A 102 -14.22 -7.91 -7.71
CA PRO A 102 -15.53 -8.28 -8.19
C PRO A 102 -15.58 -9.73 -8.48
N ASP A 103 -16.64 -10.32 -7.95
CA ASP A 103 -16.74 -11.65 -8.07
C ASP A 103 -17.09 -12.13 -9.35
N GLY A 104 -17.58 -11.39 -10.06
CA GLY A 104 -17.97 -11.70 -11.32
C GLY A 104 -17.23 -12.46 -12.00
N ARG A 105 -16.46 -12.78 -11.47
CA ARG A 105 -15.74 -13.56 -12.08
C ARG A 105 -16.53 -14.37 -12.55
#